data_d51fe4e8bc604b48871389670737db7b
#
_entry.id   d51fe4e8bc604b48871389670737db7b
#
_cell.length_a   1.000
_cell.length_b   1.000
_cell.length_c   1.000
_cell.angle_alpha   90.00
_cell.angle_beta   90.00
_cell.angle_gamma   90.00
#
_symmetry.space_group_name_H-M   'P 1'
#
loop_
_entity.id
_entity.type
_entity.pdbx_description
1 polymer ?
#
loop_
_entity_poly.entity_id
_entity_poly.type
_entity_poly.pdbx_seq_one_letter_code
_entity_poly.pdbx_strand_id
1 'polypeptide(L)' 'MNIQVGGIFGLLVLIADVWAIVSVTQSSASTGAKVGWIVLILLLPVLGLLIWLLAGPRG' A
#
# COMPACT_ATOMS: atom_id res chain seq x y z
N MET A 1 15.93 7.26 19.04
CA MET A 1 15.55 6.17 18.15
C MET A 1 16.72 5.83 17.24
N ASN A 2 17.03 4.57 17.13
CA ASN A 2 18.13 4.16 16.26
C ASN A 2 17.65 4.04 14.83
N ILE A 3 18.46 4.54 13.91
CA ILE A 3 18.22 4.29 12.50
C ILE A 3 18.75 2.90 12.20
N GLN A 4 17.92 1.91 12.44
CA GLN A 4 18.25 0.51 12.21
C GLN A 4 17.56 0.02 10.95
N VAL A 5 17.96 -1.17 10.50
CA VAL A 5 17.35 -1.79 9.33
C VAL A 5 15.82 -1.84 9.49
N GLY A 6 15.33 -2.17 10.70
CA GLY A 6 13.89 -2.19 10.96
C GLY A 6 13.21 -0.84 10.79
N GLY A 7 13.86 0.25 11.23
CA GLY A 7 13.32 1.59 11.07
C GLY A 7 13.30 2.03 9.61
N ILE A 8 14.37 1.73 8.87
CA ILE A 8 14.43 2.04 7.44
C ILE A 8 13.40 1.22 6.68
N PHE A 9 13.27 -0.06 7.02
CA PHE A 9 12.28 -0.93 6.38
C PHE A 9 10.86 -0.40 6.61
N GLY A 10 10.53 -0.05 7.85
CA GLY A 10 9.22 0.52 8.18
C GLY A 10 8.94 1.81 7.43
N LEU A 11 9.94 2.68 7.29
CA LEU A 11 9.80 3.92 6.54
C LEU A 11 9.56 3.65 5.06
N LEU A 12 10.29 2.70 4.48
CA LEU A 12 10.11 2.33 3.08
C LEU A 12 8.74 1.73 2.84
N VAL A 13 8.27 0.87 3.74
CA VAL A 13 6.93 0.30 3.67
C VAL A 13 5.88 1.40 3.72
N LEU A 14 6.04 2.36 4.62
CA LEU A 14 5.10 3.48 4.74
C LEU A 14 5.04 4.29 3.45
N ILE A 15 6.19 4.63 2.88
CA ILE A 15 6.25 5.38 1.63
C ILE A 15 5.59 4.59 0.51
N ALA A 16 5.89 3.31 0.41
CA ALA A 16 5.32 2.44 -0.61
C ALA A 16 3.80 2.30 -0.43
N ASP A 17 3.32 2.22 0.82
CA ASP A 17 1.90 2.15 1.10
C ASP A 17 1.17 3.43 0.67
N VAL A 18 1.76 4.59 0.93
CA VAL A 18 1.19 5.87 0.47
C VAL A 18 1.11 5.89 -1.05
N TRP A 19 2.18 5.49 -1.71
CA TRP A 19 2.20 5.41 -3.17
C TRP A 19 1.13 4.45 -3.70
N ALA A 20 1.00 3.28 -3.08
CA ALA A 20 0.00 2.30 -3.47
C ALA A 20 -1.43 2.86 -3.28
N ILE A 21 -1.70 3.52 -2.17
CA ILE A 21 -3.01 4.10 -1.90
C ILE A 21 -3.34 5.18 -2.94
N VAL A 22 -2.40 6.05 -3.26
CA VAL A 22 -2.59 7.07 -4.28
C VAL A 22 -2.87 6.41 -5.65
N SER A 23 -2.11 5.38 -5.99
CA SER A 23 -2.31 4.65 -7.24
C SER A 23 -3.70 4.01 -7.31
N VAL A 24 -4.16 3.43 -6.20
CA VAL A 24 -5.50 2.85 -6.13
C VAL A 24 -6.57 3.92 -6.33
N THR A 25 -6.42 5.08 -5.70
CA THR A 25 -7.41 6.16 -5.82
C THR A 25 -7.47 6.72 -7.24
N GLN A 26 -6.36 6.68 -7.97
CA GLN A 26 -6.28 7.17 -9.35
C GLN A 26 -6.64 6.09 -10.37
N SER A 27 -6.85 4.87 -9.95
CA SER A 27 -7.19 3.78 -10.86
C SER A 27 -8.64 3.88 -11.32
N SER A 28 -8.98 3.10 -12.35
CA SER A 28 -10.35 3.01 -12.85
C SER A 28 -11.20 1.99 -12.08
N ALA A 29 -10.68 1.44 -10.99
CA ALA A 29 -11.41 0.48 -10.18
C ALA A 29 -12.66 1.12 -9.58
N SER A 30 -13.66 0.30 -9.27
CA SER A 30 -14.88 0.77 -8.61
C SER A 30 -14.57 1.30 -7.21
N THR A 31 -15.47 2.11 -6.67
CA THR A 31 -15.30 2.66 -5.32
C THR A 31 -15.16 1.56 -4.28
N GLY A 32 -15.94 0.49 -4.39
CA GLY A 32 -15.84 -0.64 -3.47
C GLY A 32 -14.48 -1.31 -3.53
N ALA A 33 -13.95 -1.52 -4.73
CA ALA A 33 -12.62 -2.10 -4.90
C ALA A 33 -11.53 -1.19 -4.34
N LYS A 34 -11.64 0.12 -4.56
CA LYS A 34 -10.69 1.09 -4.00
C LYS A 34 -10.68 1.04 -2.48
N VAL A 35 -11.84 1.07 -1.86
CA VAL A 35 -11.97 0.98 -0.40
C VAL A 35 -11.36 -0.32 0.10
N GLY A 36 -11.68 -1.43 -0.54
CA GLY A 36 -11.15 -2.73 -0.16
C GLY A 36 -9.63 -2.79 -0.20
N TRP A 37 -9.04 -2.28 -1.27
CA TRP A 37 -7.58 -2.26 -1.39
C TRP A 37 -6.91 -1.34 -0.38
N ILE A 38 -7.49 -0.18 -0.14
CA ILE A 38 -6.96 0.77 0.85
C ILE A 38 -7.00 0.15 2.25
N VAL A 39 -8.13 -0.46 2.62
CA VAL A 39 -8.25 -1.14 3.91
C VAL A 39 -7.23 -2.28 4.02
N LEU A 40 -7.09 -3.07 2.98
CA LEU A 40 -6.12 -4.17 2.96
C LEU A 40 -4.69 -3.65 3.17
N ILE A 41 -4.31 -2.60 2.47
CA ILE A 41 -2.98 -2.00 2.58
C ILE A 41 -2.75 -1.44 3.99
N LEU A 42 -3.76 -0.80 4.58
CA LEU A 42 -3.62 -0.21 5.91
C LEU A 42 -3.58 -1.26 7.02
N LEU A 43 -4.36 -2.32 6.90
CA LEU A 43 -4.40 -3.38 7.92
C LEU A 43 -3.21 -4.32 7.81
N LEU A 44 -2.77 -4.60 6.61
CA LEU A 44 -1.66 -5.51 6.33
C LEU A 44 -0.65 -4.79 5.43
N PRO A 45 0.10 -3.82 5.98
CA PRO A 45 0.90 -2.94 5.13
C PRO A 45 1.92 -3.68 4.25
N VAL A 46 2.53 -4.74 4.78
CA VAL A 46 3.49 -5.51 3.97
C VAL A 46 2.77 -6.47 3.03
N LEU A 47 1.85 -7.27 3.58
CA LEU A 47 1.13 -8.25 2.77
C LEU A 47 0.20 -7.57 1.77
N GLY A 48 -0.50 -6.51 2.19
CA GLY A 48 -1.37 -5.76 1.30
C GLY A 48 -0.60 -5.15 0.15
N LEU A 49 0.58 -4.58 0.43
CA LEU A 49 1.44 -4.01 -0.60
C LEU A 49 1.89 -5.07 -1.60
N LEU A 50 2.31 -6.24 -1.11
CA LEU A 50 2.74 -7.33 -1.99
C LEU A 50 1.61 -7.81 -2.88
N ILE A 51 0.42 -8.00 -2.32
CA ILE A 51 -0.75 -8.42 -3.08
C ILE A 51 -1.10 -7.35 -4.12
N TRP A 52 -1.05 -6.08 -3.73
CA TRP A 52 -1.34 -4.98 -4.65
C TRP A 52 -0.33 -4.93 -5.81
N LEU A 53 0.95 -5.15 -5.52
CA LEU A 53 1.98 -5.17 -6.56
C LEU A 53 1.73 -6.27 -7.58
N LEU A 54 1.20 -7.41 -7.13
CA LEU A 54 0.96 -8.56 -7.99
C LEU A 54 -0.34 -8.46 -8.76
N ALA A 55 -1.39 -7.90 -8.16
CA ALA A 55 -2.73 -7.97 -8.72
C ALA A 55 -3.56 -6.71 -8.49
N GLY A 56 -3.04 -5.68 -7.82
CA GLY A 56 -3.82 -4.51 -7.47
C GLY A 56 -4.06 -3.53 -8.61
N PRO A 57 -5.11 -2.72 -8.52
CA PRO A 57 -5.39 -1.68 -9.51
C PRO A 57 -4.37 -0.55 -9.41
N ARG A 58 -4.01 0.02 -10.55
CA ARG A 58 -3.04 1.11 -10.65
C ARG A 58 -3.58 2.20 -11.57
N GLY A 59 -3.18 3.43 -11.24
CA GLY A 59 -3.58 4.61 -12.02
C GLY A 59 -3.00 4.71 -13.41
#